data_94d925d900c25745861aed0d2fc8bf21
#
_entry.id   94d925d900c25745861aed0d2fc8bf21
#
_cell.length_a   1.000
_cell.length_b   1.000
_cell.length_c   1.000
_cell.angle_alpha   90.00
_cell.angle_beta   90.00
_cell.angle_gamma   90.00
#
_symmetry.space_group_name_H-M   'P 1'
#
loop_
_entity.id
_entity.type
_entity.pdbx_description
1 polymer ?
#
loop_
_entity_poly.entity_id
_entity_poly.type
_entity_poly.pdbx_seq_one_letter_code
_entity_poly.pdbx_strand_id
1 'polypeptide(L)'
;LQNGKLFKFNAKATDPQGKSAIVDATAKLLDDTASDAIYSISGTFTEGPQTTKLVYISKLSEINSKPNTNIQKSQTIKILLGAGNPHLETYKTQPNDFKFNFLSQDRITILPGSSVTFVNEDNVPHSLASGIDNTRRHNASFIPDGKIVSGDILPGQSWTVTYNEKGFFRLFDTKYKHIDVTIFVYDTSKIQTTKKPLN
;
A
#
# COMPACT_ATOMS: atom_id res chain seq x y z
N LEU A 1 -24.72 7.64 -10.73
CA LEU A 1 -24.35 6.37 -10.08
C LEU A 1 -25.42 5.33 -10.37
N GLN A 2 -25.19 4.44 -11.31
CA GLN A 2 -26.07 3.31 -11.58
C GLN A 2 -25.80 2.24 -10.52
N ASN A 3 -26.54 2.28 -9.41
CA ASN A 3 -26.63 1.22 -8.39
C ASN A 3 -25.28 0.59 -7.93
N GLY A 4 -24.25 1.38 -7.75
CA GLY A 4 -22.94 0.86 -7.31
C GLY A 4 -22.17 0.05 -8.35
N LYS A 5 -22.72 -0.17 -9.54
CA LYS A 5 -22.11 -1.03 -10.57
C LYS A 5 -21.07 -0.33 -11.44
N LEU A 6 -21.06 0.98 -11.42
CA LEU A 6 -20.12 1.80 -12.19
C LEU A 6 -19.70 3.04 -11.41
N PHE A 7 -18.39 3.24 -11.26
CA PHE A 7 -17.82 4.45 -10.68
C PHE A 7 -16.93 5.13 -11.73
N LYS A 8 -17.03 6.45 -11.80
CA LYS A 8 -16.04 7.27 -12.50
C LYS A 8 -15.32 8.10 -11.45
N PHE A 9 -14.02 8.18 -11.55
CA PHE A 9 -13.23 9.04 -10.71
C PHE A 9 -12.18 9.78 -11.53
N ASN A 10 -11.96 11.01 -11.14
CA ASN A 10 -10.90 11.87 -11.63
C ASN A 10 -10.11 12.33 -10.42
N ALA A 11 -8.80 12.20 -10.47
CA ALA A 11 -7.91 12.68 -9.44
C ALA A 11 -6.76 13.46 -10.09
N LYS A 12 -6.41 14.59 -9.48
CA LYS A 12 -5.25 15.38 -9.86
C LYS A 12 -4.29 15.42 -8.68
N ALA A 13 -3.03 15.11 -8.95
CA ALA A 13 -1.94 15.25 -8.01
C ALA A 13 -0.91 16.23 -8.60
N THR A 14 -0.23 16.96 -7.73
CA THR A 14 0.88 17.83 -8.12
C THR A 14 2.06 17.53 -7.20
N ASP A 15 3.23 17.28 -7.78
CA ASP A 15 4.43 17.03 -7.02
C ASP A 15 4.99 18.36 -6.42
N PRO A 16 5.95 18.30 -5.49
CA PRO A 16 6.57 19.48 -4.90
C PRO A 16 7.27 20.39 -5.91
N GLN A 17 7.59 19.89 -7.11
CA GLN A 17 8.19 20.63 -8.22
C GLN A 17 7.14 21.26 -9.14
N GLY A 18 5.85 21.17 -8.79
CA GLY A 18 4.74 21.76 -9.55
C GLY A 18 4.28 20.93 -10.76
N LYS A 19 4.81 19.72 -10.97
CA LYS A 19 4.39 18.85 -12.06
C LYS A 19 3.07 18.18 -11.71
N SER A 20 2.09 18.31 -12.58
CA SER A 20 0.76 17.74 -12.38
C SER A 20 0.61 16.41 -13.09
N ALA A 21 -0.07 15.48 -12.42
CA ALA A 21 -0.55 14.24 -12.98
C ALA A 21 -2.07 14.14 -12.81
N ILE A 22 -2.75 13.58 -13.80
CA ILE A 22 -4.20 13.41 -13.81
C ILE A 22 -4.49 11.92 -14.00
N VAL A 23 -5.39 11.39 -13.18
CA VAL A 23 -5.97 10.05 -13.34
C VAL A 23 -7.44 10.20 -13.68
N ASP A 24 -7.83 9.70 -14.83
CA ASP A 24 -9.22 9.52 -15.22
C ASP A 24 -9.52 8.03 -15.33
N ALA A 25 -10.42 7.51 -14.51
CA ALA A 25 -10.70 6.09 -14.54
C ALA A 25 -12.17 5.78 -14.28
N THR A 26 -12.55 4.61 -14.76
CA THR A 26 -13.88 4.02 -14.59
C THR A 26 -13.70 2.64 -13.96
N ALA A 27 -14.36 2.39 -12.85
CA ALA A 27 -14.47 1.07 -12.22
C ALA A 27 -15.84 0.48 -12.54
N LYS A 28 -15.86 -0.71 -13.12
CA LYS A 28 -17.07 -1.48 -13.45
C LYS A 28 -17.11 -2.71 -12.55
N LEU A 29 -18.23 -2.91 -11.86
CA LEU A 29 -18.47 -4.12 -11.08
C LEU A 29 -18.48 -5.33 -12.00
N LEU A 30 -17.66 -6.34 -11.66
CA LEU A 30 -17.61 -7.63 -12.33
C LEU A 30 -18.37 -8.68 -11.55
N ASP A 31 -18.22 -8.67 -10.23
CA ASP A 31 -18.83 -9.63 -9.34
C ASP A 31 -19.14 -8.97 -8.00
N ASP A 32 -20.22 -9.40 -7.35
CA ASP A 32 -20.70 -8.85 -6.09
C ASP A 32 -21.20 -9.97 -5.20
N THR A 33 -20.55 -10.16 -4.07
CA THR A 33 -20.94 -11.14 -3.06
C THR A 33 -21.36 -10.41 -1.78
N ALA A 34 -21.83 -11.15 -0.78
CA ALA A 34 -22.27 -10.55 0.48
C ALA A 34 -21.16 -9.78 1.23
N SER A 35 -19.89 -10.08 0.97
CA SER A 35 -18.74 -9.50 1.67
C SER A 35 -17.75 -8.78 0.75
N ASP A 36 -17.79 -9.07 -0.55
CA ASP A 36 -16.76 -8.62 -1.49
C ASP A 36 -17.37 -8.17 -2.81
N ALA A 37 -16.81 -7.12 -3.39
CA ALA A 37 -17.13 -6.67 -4.73
C ALA A 37 -15.85 -6.64 -5.58
N ILE A 38 -15.88 -7.23 -6.77
CA ILE A 38 -14.75 -7.24 -7.70
C ILE A 38 -15.03 -6.22 -8.81
N TYR A 39 -14.10 -5.31 -8.99
CA TYR A 39 -14.18 -4.27 -10.01
C TYR A 39 -13.06 -4.41 -11.03
N SER A 40 -13.42 -4.26 -12.29
CA SER A 40 -12.47 -3.92 -13.35
C SER A 40 -12.32 -2.40 -13.39
N ILE A 41 -11.08 -1.92 -13.28
CA ILE A 41 -10.75 -0.51 -13.34
C ILE A 41 -9.99 -0.27 -14.63
N SER A 42 -10.49 0.64 -15.46
CA SER A 42 -9.83 1.05 -16.69
C SER A 42 -9.81 2.57 -16.79
N GLY A 43 -8.72 3.12 -17.28
CA GLY A 43 -8.57 4.57 -17.37
C GLY A 43 -7.25 4.99 -17.96
N THR A 44 -6.88 6.24 -17.70
CA THR A 44 -5.64 6.85 -18.14
C THR A 44 -4.96 7.58 -16.99
N PHE A 45 -3.64 7.49 -16.98
CA PHE A 45 -2.77 8.32 -16.18
C PHE A 45 -2.03 9.25 -17.13
N THR A 46 -2.19 10.56 -16.94
CA THR A 46 -1.56 11.58 -17.77
C THR A 46 -0.59 12.39 -16.93
N GLU A 47 0.66 12.43 -17.34
CA GLU A 47 1.72 13.24 -16.73
C GLU A 47 2.41 14.05 -17.81
N GLY A 48 2.18 15.37 -17.84
CA GLY A 48 2.66 16.23 -18.94
C GLY A 48 2.12 15.76 -20.29
N PRO A 49 2.99 15.55 -21.31
CA PRO A 49 2.57 15.07 -22.62
C PRO A 49 2.34 13.56 -22.70
N GLN A 50 2.66 12.81 -21.65
CA GLN A 50 2.57 11.36 -21.64
C GLN A 50 1.25 10.88 -21.04
N THR A 51 0.58 9.96 -21.74
CA THR A 51 -0.63 9.29 -21.28
C THR A 51 -0.41 7.78 -21.32
N THR A 52 -0.62 7.16 -20.17
CA THR A 52 -0.53 5.70 -19.98
C THR A 52 -1.90 5.13 -19.70
N LYS A 53 -2.24 4.02 -20.35
CA LYS A 53 -3.48 3.27 -20.04
C LYS A 53 -3.31 2.50 -18.73
N LEU A 54 -4.33 2.57 -17.89
CA LEU A 54 -4.45 1.81 -16.65
C LEU A 54 -5.51 0.74 -16.82
N VAL A 55 -5.17 -0.51 -16.49
CA VAL A 55 -6.13 -1.62 -16.42
C VAL A 55 -5.81 -2.45 -15.19
N TYR A 56 -6.76 -2.51 -14.26
CA TYR A 56 -6.63 -3.25 -13.02
C TYR A 56 -7.89 -4.04 -12.69
N ILE A 57 -7.75 -5.10 -11.94
CA ILE A 57 -8.84 -5.76 -11.22
C ILE A 57 -8.62 -5.49 -9.74
N SER A 58 -9.65 -4.98 -9.07
CA SER A 58 -9.60 -4.67 -7.64
C SER A 58 -10.72 -5.39 -6.92
N LYS A 59 -10.39 -6.04 -5.82
CA LYS A 59 -11.35 -6.58 -4.88
C LYS A 59 -11.57 -5.56 -3.77
N LEU A 60 -12.82 -5.15 -3.57
CA LEU A 60 -13.26 -4.37 -2.43
C LEU A 60 -14.01 -5.30 -1.49
N SER A 61 -13.49 -5.50 -0.29
CA SER A 61 -14.19 -6.26 0.74
C SER A 61 -14.96 -5.28 1.62
N GLU A 62 -16.22 -5.63 1.94
CA GLU A 62 -16.96 -4.88 2.93
C GLU A 62 -16.25 -5.07 4.27
N ILE A 63 -15.66 -4.00 4.77
CA ILE A 63 -15.21 -3.98 6.14
C ILE A 63 -16.48 -3.86 6.98
N ASN A 64 -17.05 -4.99 7.40
CA ASN A 64 -18.10 -5.03 8.44
C ASN A 64 -17.50 -4.60 9.79
N SER A 65 -16.90 -3.44 9.82
CA SER A 65 -16.58 -2.76 11.05
C SER A 65 -17.76 -1.87 11.39
N LYS A 66 -18.64 -2.32 12.30
CA LYS A 66 -19.01 -1.38 13.39
C LYS A 66 -17.72 -0.62 13.69
N PRO A 67 -17.73 0.73 13.77
CA PRO A 67 -16.51 1.44 14.09
C PRO A 67 -15.97 0.77 15.36
N ASN A 68 -15.00 -0.11 15.16
CA ASN A 68 -14.32 -0.75 16.25
C ASN A 68 -13.49 0.37 16.82
N THR A 69 -13.97 0.97 17.90
CA THR A 69 -13.29 2.03 18.64
C THR A 69 -11.95 1.56 19.23
N ASN A 70 -11.61 0.29 19.06
CA ASN A 70 -10.26 -0.23 19.18
C ASN A 70 -9.50 -0.08 17.86
N ILE A 71 -9.26 1.17 17.44
CA ILE A 71 -8.26 1.47 16.44
C ILE A 71 -6.94 1.01 17.03
N GLN A 72 -6.42 -0.09 16.52
CA GLN A 72 -5.13 -0.59 16.97
C GLN A 72 -4.09 0.52 16.71
N LYS A 73 -3.65 1.16 17.79
CA LYS A 73 -2.57 2.15 17.74
C LYS A 73 -1.23 1.52 17.33
N SER A 74 -1.21 0.22 17.10
CA SER A 74 -0.03 -0.53 16.69
C SER A 74 -0.38 -1.62 15.68
N GLN A 75 0.46 -1.77 14.66
CA GLN A 75 0.42 -2.82 13.65
C GLN A 75 1.74 -3.59 13.68
N THR A 76 1.70 -4.88 13.36
CA THR A 76 2.91 -5.69 13.27
C THR A 76 3.05 -6.22 11.86
N ILE A 77 4.21 -6.02 11.27
CA ILE A 77 4.63 -6.56 9.98
C ILE A 77 5.80 -7.51 10.25
N LYS A 78 5.69 -8.74 9.75
CA LYS A 78 6.74 -9.73 9.87
C LYS A 78 7.55 -9.76 8.59
N ILE A 79 8.88 -9.74 8.71
CA ILE A 79 9.81 -10.08 7.64
C ILE A 79 9.93 -11.60 7.69
N LEU A 80 9.44 -12.26 6.65
CA LEU A 80 9.21 -13.70 6.67
C LEU A 80 10.52 -14.48 6.43
N LEU A 81 10.56 -15.70 6.92
CA LEU A 81 11.70 -16.61 6.71
C LEU A 81 12.01 -16.74 5.21
N GLY A 82 13.27 -16.54 4.84
CA GLY A 82 13.75 -16.57 3.46
C GLY A 82 13.58 -15.27 2.70
N ALA A 83 13.08 -14.19 3.34
CA ALA A 83 12.85 -12.90 2.69
C ALA A 83 14.13 -12.31 2.07
N GLY A 84 15.31 -12.60 2.60
CA GLY A 84 16.59 -12.20 2.02
C GLY A 84 16.89 -12.81 0.65
N ASN A 85 16.14 -13.84 0.22
CA ASN A 85 16.32 -14.48 -1.08
C ASN A 85 15.34 -13.92 -2.13
N PRO A 86 15.80 -13.15 -3.14
CA PRO A 86 14.92 -12.58 -4.16
C PRO A 86 14.28 -13.65 -5.08
N HIS A 87 14.83 -14.87 -5.09
CA HIS A 87 14.35 -15.99 -5.88
C HIS A 87 13.45 -16.95 -5.08
N LEU A 88 12.98 -16.53 -3.90
CA LEU A 88 12.04 -17.32 -3.13
C LEU A 88 10.78 -17.55 -3.98
N GLU A 89 10.59 -18.82 -4.40
CA GLU A 89 9.44 -19.17 -5.21
C GLU A 89 8.14 -18.94 -4.46
N THR A 90 7.24 -18.20 -5.10
CA THR A 90 5.87 -18.02 -4.63
C THR A 90 5.15 -19.36 -4.77
N TYR A 91 4.93 -20.06 -3.69
CA TYR A 91 4.01 -21.21 -3.69
C TYR A 91 2.60 -20.66 -3.95
N LYS A 92 2.13 -20.82 -5.19
CA LYS A 92 0.74 -20.62 -5.56
C LYS A 92 -0.07 -21.74 -4.96
N THR A 93 -0.69 -21.53 -3.82
CA THR A 93 -1.59 -22.54 -3.23
C THR A 93 -2.95 -22.56 -3.95
N GLN A 94 -3.32 -21.45 -4.63
CA GLN A 94 -4.51 -21.30 -5.46
C GLN A 94 -4.20 -20.38 -6.64
N PRO A 95 -4.91 -20.49 -7.79
CA PRO A 95 -4.65 -19.70 -8.99
C PRO A 95 -4.70 -18.17 -8.81
N ASN A 96 -5.31 -17.68 -7.73
CA ASN A 96 -5.50 -16.26 -7.44
C ASN A 96 -4.83 -15.82 -6.13
N ASP A 97 -4.07 -16.66 -5.48
CA ASP A 97 -3.37 -16.34 -4.23
C ASP A 97 -1.99 -15.73 -4.56
N PHE A 98 -1.93 -14.41 -4.60
CA PHE A 98 -0.65 -13.70 -4.58
C PHE A 98 -0.18 -13.56 -3.13
N LYS A 99 0.54 -14.55 -2.63
CA LYS A 99 1.28 -14.39 -1.37
C LYS A 99 2.55 -13.61 -1.66
N PHE A 100 2.66 -12.42 -1.08
CA PHE A 100 3.94 -11.72 -0.99
C PHE A 100 4.84 -12.52 -0.04
N ASN A 101 5.94 -13.05 -0.56
CA ASN A 101 6.76 -14.02 0.17
C ASN A 101 7.73 -13.38 1.15
N PHE A 102 7.83 -12.06 1.17
CA PHE A 102 8.87 -11.36 1.91
C PHE A 102 8.36 -10.73 3.21
N LEU A 103 7.12 -10.20 3.19
CA LEU A 103 6.50 -9.55 4.33
C LEU A 103 5.10 -10.15 4.57
N SER A 104 4.66 -10.16 5.83
CA SER A 104 3.28 -10.55 6.16
C SER A 104 2.24 -9.61 5.56
N GLN A 105 2.61 -8.35 5.34
CA GLN A 105 1.84 -7.31 4.66
C GLN A 105 2.83 -6.33 4.00
N ASP A 106 2.61 -6.01 2.73
CA ASP A 106 3.41 -5.02 1.99
C ASP A 106 2.76 -3.65 1.93
N ARG A 107 1.50 -3.56 2.41
CA ARG A 107 0.71 -2.34 2.40
C ARG A 107 -0.24 -2.31 3.59
N ILE A 108 -0.18 -1.22 4.35
CA ILE A 108 -1.07 -0.98 5.50
C ILE A 108 -1.60 0.45 5.51
N THR A 109 -2.76 0.62 6.16
CA THR A 109 -3.31 1.94 6.48
C THR A 109 -3.44 2.06 7.99
N ILE A 110 -2.91 3.15 8.54
CA ILE A 110 -2.92 3.44 9.97
C ILE A 110 -3.36 4.88 10.23
N LEU A 111 -3.71 5.18 11.48
CA LEU A 111 -4.00 6.55 11.91
C LEU A 111 -2.72 7.30 12.29
N PRO A 112 -2.73 8.64 12.21
CA PRO A 112 -1.68 9.46 12.84
C PRO A 112 -1.52 9.11 14.33
N GLY A 113 -0.29 9.02 14.81
CA GLY A 113 0.05 8.59 16.15
C GLY A 113 0.11 7.06 16.35
N SER A 114 -0.11 6.27 15.30
CA SER A 114 0.04 4.82 15.34
C SER A 114 1.49 4.39 15.14
N SER A 115 1.83 3.23 15.71
CA SER A 115 3.15 2.62 15.56
C SER A 115 3.08 1.36 14.70
N VAL A 116 4.15 1.10 13.95
CA VAL A 116 4.35 -0.13 13.20
C VAL A 116 5.59 -0.83 13.73
N THR A 117 5.42 -2.09 14.13
CA THR A 117 6.51 -2.94 14.60
C THR A 117 6.88 -3.94 13.49
N PHE A 118 8.13 -3.91 13.08
CA PHE A 118 8.70 -4.89 12.16
C PHE A 118 9.39 -5.98 12.97
N VAL A 119 9.03 -7.23 12.74
CA VAL A 119 9.62 -8.40 13.40
C VAL A 119 10.41 -9.18 12.37
N ASN A 120 11.69 -9.39 12.57
CA ASN A 120 12.51 -10.19 11.69
C ASN A 120 12.38 -11.68 12.04
N GLU A 121 11.57 -12.41 11.28
CA GLU A 121 11.43 -13.88 11.34
C GLU A 121 12.38 -14.58 10.35
N ASP A 122 13.20 -13.82 9.58
CA ASP A 122 14.21 -14.38 8.69
C ASP A 122 15.49 -14.75 9.48
N ASN A 123 16.36 -15.52 8.83
CA ASN A 123 17.64 -15.95 9.39
C ASN A 123 18.82 -15.01 9.08
N VAL A 124 18.54 -13.88 8.41
CA VAL A 124 19.52 -12.86 8.05
C VAL A 124 19.12 -11.48 8.62
N PRO A 125 20.09 -10.58 8.86
CA PRO A 125 19.77 -9.22 9.29
C PRO A 125 19.11 -8.41 8.18
N HIS A 126 18.06 -7.65 8.51
CA HIS A 126 17.39 -6.70 7.64
C HIS A 126 17.61 -5.27 8.09
N SER A 127 17.47 -4.30 7.19
CA SER A 127 17.61 -2.88 7.54
C SER A 127 16.67 -2.04 6.70
N LEU A 128 15.67 -1.42 7.34
CA LEU A 128 14.63 -0.66 6.67
C LEU A 128 14.94 0.84 6.71
N ALA A 129 14.73 1.50 5.58
CA ALA A 129 14.85 2.96 5.48
C ALA A 129 13.74 3.54 4.61
N SER A 130 13.30 4.77 4.97
CA SER A 130 12.40 5.54 4.11
C SER A 130 13.15 6.17 2.94
N GLY A 131 12.41 6.40 1.84
CA GLY A 131 12.98 7.05 0.68
C GLY A 131 12.08 7.02 -0.52
N ILE A 132 12.66 7.37 -1.67
CA ILE A 132 11.99 7.51 -2.95
C ILE A 132 12.47 6.42 -3.88
N ASP A 133 11.52 5.77 -4.55
CA ASP A 133 11.80 4.89 -5.66
C ASP A 133 11.96 5.73 -6.94
N ASN A 134 13.15 5.74 -7.50
CA ASN A 134 13.42 6.45 -8.75
C ASN A 134 13.06 5.56 -9.95
N THR A 135 11.76 5.29 -10.14
CA THR A 135 11.21 4.40 -11.17
C THR A 135 11.41 4.88 -12.61
N ARG A 136 11.98 6.06 -12.83
CA ARG A 136 12.20 6.63 -14.18
C ARG A 136 13.36 5.98 -14.93
N ARG A 137 14.11 5.08 -14.33
CA ARG A 137 15.19 4.34 -14.98
C ARG A 137 14.98 2.84 -14.79
N HIS A 138 15.28 2.05 -15.81
CA HIS A 138 15.18 0.57 -15.78
C HIS A 138 15.97 -0.11 -14.63
N ASN A 139 16.79 0.63 -13.90
CA ASN A 139 17.43 0.23 -12.66
C ASN A 139 16.90 1.18 -11.58
N ALA A 140 15.69 0.91 -11.10
CA ALA A 140 15.09 1.63 -9.99
C ALA A 140 16.04 1.58 -8.78
N SER A 141 16.74 2.68 -8.52
CA SER A 141 17.56 2.81 -7.33
C SER A 141 16.75 3.52 -6.27
N PHE A 142 16.54 2.83 -5.17
CA PHE A 142 16.04 3.44 -3.95
C PHE A 142 17.01 4.51 -3.46
N ILE A 143 16.47 5.70 -3.20
CA ILE A 143 17.23 6.83 -2.63
C ILE A 143 16.72 7.05 -1.21
N PRO A 144 17.49 6.73 -0.17
CA PRO A 144 17.12 7.02 1.21
C PRO A 144 16.94 8.52 1.43
N ASP A 145 15.90 8.91 2.18
CA ASP A 145 15.63 10.32 2.54
C ASP A 145 16.12 10.68 3.95
N GLY A 146 16.67 9.71 4.68
CA GLY A 146 17.23 9.86 6.02
C GLY A 146 16.21 10.12 7.14
N LYS A 147 14.90 10.12 6.85
CA LYS A 147 13.87 10.43 7.85
C LYS A 147 13.57 9.26 8.77
N ILE A 148 13.52 8.05 8.23
CA ILE A 148 13.24 6.83 8.97
C ILE A 148 14.33 5.82 8.63
N VAL A 149 15.02 5.32 9.64
CA VAL A 149 16.08 4.31 9.50
C VAL A 149 16.02 3.37 10.70
N SER A 150 15.92 2.07 10.45
CA SER A 150 15.84 1.08 11.52
C SER A 150 17.21 0.72 12.13
N GLY A 151 18.29 0.88 11.37
CA GLY A 151 19.51 0.12 11.62
C GLY A 151 19.29 -1.38 11.31
N ASP A 152 20.21 -2.22 11.77
CA ASP A 152 20.09 -3.67 11.60
C ASP A 152 19.07 -4.26 12.57
N ILE A 153 18.08 -4.95 12.01
CA ILE A 153 17.11 -5.79 12.73
C ILE A 153 17.63 -7.22 12.61
N LEU A 154 18.25 -7.74 13.66
CA LEU A 154 18.81 -9.10 13.65
C LEU A 154 17.70 -10.17 13.66
N PRO A 155 17.99 -11.42 13.26
CA PRO A 155 17.06 -12.53 13.37
C PRO A 155 16.41 -12.63 14.75
N GLY A 156 15.08 -12.73 14.79
CA GLY A 156 14.28 -12.75 16.02
C GLY A 156 14.09 -11.41 16.70
N GLN A 157 14.73 -10.34 16.23
CA GLN A 157 14.55 -9.00 16.79
C GLN A 157 13.40 -8.25 16.13
N SER A 158 13.00 -7.15 16.77
CA SER A 158 11.98 -6.25 16.25
C SER A 158 12.42 -4.79 16.34
N TRP A 159 11.87 -3.98 15.47
CA TRP A 159 12.03 -2.53 15.45
C TRP A 159 10.67 -1.85 15.28
N THR A 160 10.43 -0.77 16.02
CA THR A 160 9.16 -0.05 16.03
C THR A 160 9.36 1.40 15.61
N VAL A 161 8.49 1.89 14.75
CA VAL A 161 8.44 3.29 14.32
C VAL A 161 7.03 3.84 14.49
N THR A 162 6.93 5.11 14.95
CA THR A 162 5.65 5.81 15.14
C THR A 162 5.47 6.86 14.05
N TYR A 163 4.27 6.91 13.46
CA TYR A 163 3.89 7.82 12.40
C TYR A 163 2.93 8.89 12.92
N ASN A 164 3.44 10.07 13.25
CA ASN A 164 2.63 11.17 13.80
C ASN A 164 1.96 12.01 12.71
N GLU A 165 2.54 12.07 11.53
CA GLU A 165 2.07 12.92 10.44
C GLU A 165 1.28 12.11 9.42
N LYS A 166 0.23 12.73 8.86
CA LYS A 166 -0.50 12.18 7.71
C LYS A 166 0.42 12.13 6.49
N GLY A 167 0.29 11.07 5.72
CA GLY A 167 1.08 10.96 4.51
C GLY A 167 1.19 9.54 3.97
N PHE A 168 2.05 9.45 3.00
CA PHE A 168 2.45 8.23 2.33
C PHE A 168 3.93 8.00 2.65
N PHE A 169 4.21 6.87 3.26
CA PHE A 169 5.58 6.47 3.61
C PHE A 169 5.91 5.16 2.92
N ARG A 170 7.04 5.10 2.28
CA ARG A 170 7.56 3.88 1.70
C ARG A 170 8.89 3.53 2.36
N LEU A 171 8.97 2.35 2.90
CA LEU A 171 10.20 1.80 3.48
C LEU A 171 10.71 0.70 2.55
N PHE A 172 12.02 0.65 2.42
CA PHE A 172 12.74 -0.36 1.65
C PHE A 172 13.77 -1.02 2.54
N ASP A 173 14.04 -2.29 2.27
CA ASP A 173 15.21 -2.92 2.84
C ASP A 173 16.48 -2.45 2.10
N THR A 174 17.44 -1.90 2.85
CA THR A 174 18.67 -1.36 2.27
C THR A 174 19.62 -2.43 1.78
N LYS A 175 19.49 -3.66 2.30
CA LYS A 175 20.29 -4.84 1.94
C LYS A 175 19.60 -5.66 0.85
N TYR A 176 18.27 -5.80 0.93
CA TYR A 176 17.45 -6.64 0.08
C TYR A 176 16.40 -5.80 -0.65
N LYS A 177 16.80 -5.14 -1.72
CA LYS A 177 16.05 -4.10 -2.45
C LYS A 177 14.70 -4.55 -3.02
N HIS A 178 14.42 -5.84 -3.06
CA HIS A 178 13.13 -6.40 -3.48
C HIS A 178 12.09 -6.40 -2.37
N ILE A 179 12.49 -6.07 -1.14
CA ILE A 179 11.59 -5.94 0.01
C ILE A 179 11.22 -4.46 0.17
N ASP A 180 9.95 -4.16 0.03
CA ASP A 180 9.42 -2.83 0.32
C ASP A 180 8.02 -2.90 0.94
N VAL A 181 7.68 -1.87 1.69
CA VAL A 181 6.37 -1.72 2.31
C VAL A 181 5.86 -0.31 2.18
N THR A 182 4.57 -0.19 1.91
CA THR A 182 3.86 1.09 1.81
C THR A 182 2.95 1.30 3.01
N ILE A 183 3.10 2.44 3.68
CA ILE A 183 2.32 2.80 4.86
C ILE A 183 1.55 4.07 4.55
N PHE A 184 0.22 3.97 4.57
CA PHE A 184 -0.69 5.09 4.43
C PHE A 184 -1.10 5.56 5.83
N VAL A 185 -0.82 6.81 6.16
CA VAL A 185 -1.18 7.41 7.45
C VAL A 185 -2.31 8.40 7.21
N TYR A 186 -3.56 7.97 7.43
CA TYR A 186 -4.76 8.77 7.18
C TYR A 186 -5.79 8.59 8.28
N ASP A 187 -6.54 9.65 8.51
CA ASP A 187 -7.70 9.63 9.40
C ASP A 187 -8.94 9.18 8.60
N THR A 188 -9.26 7.92 8.67
CA THR A 188 -10.43 7.34 8.00
C THR A 188 -11.75 7.73 8.65
N SER A 189 -11.75 8.28 9.87
CA SER A 189 -12.97 8.68 10.59
C SER A 189 -13.71 9.85 9.94
N LYS A 190 -13.04 10.60 9.06
CA LYS A 190 -13.59 11.77 8.35
C LYS A 190 -14.09 11.46 6.93
N ILE A 191 -14.03 10.22 6.48
CA ILE A 191 -14.65 9.82 5.22
C ILE A 191 -16.15 9.62 5.48
N GLN A 192 -16.87 10.73 5.68
CA GLN A 192 -18.33 10.70 5.66
C GLN A 192 -18.77 10.51 4.21
N THR A 193 -19.24 9.34 3.88
CA THR A 193 -20.10 9.16 2.70
C THR A 193 -21.40 9.91 2.99
N THR A 194 -21.54 11.12 2.50
CA THR A 194 -22.83 11.80 2.49
C THR A 194 -23.77 11.01 1.57
N LYS A 195 -24.50 10.06 2.14
CA LYS A 195 -25.70 9.53 1.50
C LYS A 195 -26.71 10.66 1.49
N LYS A 196 -26.81 11.36 0.35
CA LYS A 196 -27.92 12.27 0.11
C LYS A 196 -29.17 11.38 -0.04
N PRO A 197 -30.21 11.54 0.80
CA PRO A 197 -31.45 10.79 0.60
C PRO A 197 -32.02 11.17 -0.76
N LEU A 198 -32.40 10.18 -1.53
CA LEU A 198 -33.19 10.35 -2.74
C LEU A 198 -34.62 10.64 -2.30
N ASN A 199 -35.08 11.87 -2.51
CA ASN A 199 -36.49 12.20 -2.57
C ASN A 199 -37.03 11.79 -3.92
#